data_ad730b77a07461ac146b628c3c63f065
#
_entry.id   ad730b77a07461ac146b628c3c63f065
#
_cell.length_a   1.000
_cell.length_b   1.000
_cell.length_c   1.000
_cell.angle_alpha   90.00
_cell.angle_beta   90.00
_cell.angle_gamma   90.00
#
_symmetry.space_group_name_H-M   'P 1'
#
loop_
_entity.id
_entity.type
_entity.pdbx_description
1 polymer ?
#
loop_
_entity_poly.entity_id
_entity_poly.type
_entity_poly.pdbx_seq_one_letter_code
_entity_poly.pdbx_strand_id
1 'polypeptide(L)'
;QTLLYKKYCELVNKRFIPTDLGKIVSRFLTGNFERYVDYGFTAAMEDELDNISRGEEDWLPMLERFWDDLKKQVDDVSENVTRSDVAMERPLGIDPVSGRPVSVRYGRFGAFAQIGTRDDEEKPKFASLKPGQRMDDLTLDLALELFQLPRTLGNWEDGYPIKVAVGRFGPYVQYGAKKYASL
;
A
#
# COMPACT_ATOMS: atom_id res chain seq x y z
N GLN A 1 3.06 -19.90 -0.51
CA GLN A 1 2.62 -19.48 -1.85
C GLN A 1 1.61 -18.31 -1.79
N THR A 2 0.61 -18.35 -0.90
CA THR A 2 -0.45 -17.32 -0.79
C THR A 2 0.09 -15.91 -0.54
N LEU A 3 1.07 -15.74 0.34
CA LEU A 3 1.67 -14.43 0.63
C LEU A 3 2.36 -13.80 -0.59
N LEU A 4 3.05 -14.62 -1.39
CA LEU A 4 3.68 -14.17 -2.63
C LEU A 4 2.63 -13.84 -3.71
N TYR A 5 1.61 -14.68 -3.85
CA TYR A 5 0.52 -14.45 -4.80
C TYR A 5 -0.24 -13.15 -4.49
N LYS A 6 -0.54 -12.90 -3.22
CA LYS A 6 -1.19 -11.66 -2.75
C LYS A 6 -0.24 -10.47 -2.68
N LYS A 7 1.04 -10.65 -3.01
CA LYS A 7 2.08 -9.62 -2.97
C LYS A 7 2.27 -8.99 -1.59
N TYR A 8 2.03 -9.74 -0.54
CA TYR A 8 2.31 -9.29 0.84
C TYR A 8 3.79 -9.43 1.18
N CYS A 9 4.48 -10.37 0.53
CA CYS A 9 5.91 -10.57 0.63
C CYS A 9 6.52 -10.77 -0.76
N GLU A 10 7.81 -10.48 -0.89
CA GLU A 10 8.66 -10.83 -2.01
C GLU A 10 9.72 -11.84 -1.56
N LEU A 11 10.16 -12.71 -2.46
CA LEU A 11 11.24 -13.66 -2.20
C LEU A 11 12.53 -13.14 -2.82
N VAL A 12 13.44 -12.64 -1.99
CA VAL A 12 14.74 -12.12 -2.40
C VAL A 12 15.83 -12.94 -1.73
N ASN A 13 16.72 -13.56 -2.54
CA ASN A 13 17.80 -14.42 -2.04
C ASN A 13 17.32 -15.50 -1.04
N LYS A 14 16.21 -16.17 -1.36
CA LYS A 14 15.55 -17.18 -0.50
C LYS A 14 15.02 -16.67 0.84
N ARG A 15 14.88 -15.35 1.01
CA ARG A 15 14.30 -14.72 2.22
C ARG A 15 13.00 -14.03 1.85
N PHE A 16 11.98 -14.16 2.71
CA PHE A 16 10.76 -13.39 2.58
C PHE A 16 10.99 -11.97 3.10
N ILE A 17 10.69 -11.01 2.24
CA ILE A 17 10.77 -9.59 2.60
C ILE A 17 9.35 -9.02 2.47
N PRO A 18 8.77 -8.46 3.55
CA PRO A 18 7.43 -7.87 3.49
C PRO A 18 7.41 -6.66 2.56
N THR A 19 6.38 -6.56 1.75
CA THR A 19 6.11 -5.37 0.92
C THR A 19 5.43 -4.28 1.75
N ASP A 20 5.32 -3.07 1.21
CA ASP A 20 4.56 -1.99 1.85
C ASP A 20 3.09 -2.41 2.07
N LEU A 21 2.48 -3.10 1.08
CA LEU A 21 1.14 -3.67 1.23
C LEU A 21 1.06 -4.69 2.36
N GLY A 22 2.05 -5.59 2.46
CA GLY A 22 2.11 -6.59 3.54
C GLY A 22 2.19 -5.96 4.92
N LYS A 23 2.98 -4.89 5.07
CA LYS A 23 3.09 -4.13 6.32
C LYS A 23 1.78 -3.44 6.70
N ILE A 24 1.08 -2.85 5.72
CA ILE A 24 -0.23 -2.21 5.94
C ILE A 24 -1.26 -3.24 6.41
N VAL A 25 -1.35 -4.39 5.71
CA VAL A 25 -2.28 -5.46 6.07
C VAL A 25 -1.94 -6.04 7.46
N SER A 26 -0.67 -6.28 7.75
CA SER A 26 -0.23 -6.75 9.07
C SER A 26 -0.63 -5.77 10.17
N ARG A 27 -0.34 -4.47 10.00
CA ARG A 27 -0.72 -3.42 10.97
C ARG A 27 -2.23 -3.35 11.16
N PHE A 28 -3.00 -3.42 10.08
CA PHE A 28 -4.46 -3.43 10.15
C PHE A 28 -4.98 -4.61 10.96
N LEU A 29 -4.49 -5.81 10.68
CA LEU A 29 -4.92 -7.02 11.38
C LEU A 29 -4.50 -7.01 12.85
N THR A 30 -3.26 -6.65 13.16
CA THR A 30 -2.79 -6.58 14.57
C THR A 30 -3.49 -5.49 15.37
N GLY A 31 -3.88 -4.37 14.73
CA GLY A 31 -4.58 -3.29 15.42
C GLY A 31 -6.08 -3.51 15.61
N ASN A 32 -6.73 -4.27 14.73
CA ASN A 32 -8.19 -4.42 14.74
C ASN A 32 -8.67 -5.85 14.99
N PHE A 33 -7.78 -6.84 14.85
CA PHE A 33 -8.09 -8.26 14.99
C PHE A 33 -7.01 -8.99 15.81
N GLU A 34 -6.44 -8.33 16.83
CA GLU A 34 -5.32 -8.80 17.63
C GLU A 34 -5.53 -10.24 18.12
N ARG A 35 -6.71 -10.55 18.69
CA ARG A 35 -7.06 -11.89 19.16
C ARG A 35 -6.87 -12.97 18.09
N TYR A 36 -7.25 -12.69 16.83
CA TYR A 36 -7.23 -13.70 15.76
C TYR A 36 -5.86 -13.88 15.10
N VAL A 37 -4.93 -12.95 15.34
CA VAL A 37 -3.54 -13.04 14.85
C VAL A 37 -2.57 -13.45 15.97
N ASP A 38 -3.07 -13.63 17.17
CA ASP A 38 -2.30 -14.13 18.32
C ASP A 38 -1.99 -15.63 18.19
N TYR A 39 -0.76 -16.01 18.52
CA TYR A 39 -0.34 -17.42 18.48
C TYR A 39 -1.10 -18.29 19.48
N GLY A 40 -1.42 -17.77 20.66
CA GLY A 40 -2.18 -18.47 21.69
C GLY A 40 -3.60 -18.78 21.25
N PHE A 41 -4.23 -17.90 20.47
CA PHE A 41 -5.56 -18.15 19.91
C PHE A 41 -5.56 -19.33 18.94
N THR A 42 -4.57 -19.41 18.04
CA THR A 42 -4.47 -20.53 17.10
C THR A 42 -4.24 -21.85 17.85
N ALA A 43 -3.35 -21.86 18.82
CA ALA A 43 -3.09 -23.05 19.64
C ALA A 43 -4.33 -23.51 20.39
N ALA A 44 -5.06 -22.59 21.05
CA ALA A 44 -6.30 -22.92 21.75
C ALA A 44 -7.38 -23.48 20.81
N MET A 45 -7.47 -22.94 19.59
CA MET A 45 -8.40 -23.44 18.57
C MET A 45 -8.02 -24.87 18.13
N GLU A 46 -6.74 -25.16 17.95
CA GLU A 46 -6.26 -26.50 17.60
C GLU A 46 -6.57 -27.49 18.72
N ASP A 47 -6.38 -27.12 20.00
CA ASP A 47 -6.73 -27.97 21.17
C ASP A 47 -8.24 -28.26 21.20
N GLU A 48 -9.12 -27.24 20.96
CA GLU A 48 -10.58 -27.46 20.92
C GLU A 48 -10.96 -28.38 19.76
N LEU A 49 -10.36 -28.22 18.56
CA LEU A 49 -10.59 -29.10 17.42
C LEU A 49 -10.15 -30.55 17.69
N ASP A 50 -9.07 -30.72 18.41
CA ASP A 50 -8.61 -32.06 18.86
C ASP A 50 -9.58 -32.72 19.84
N ASN A 51 -10.17 -31.97 20.79
CA ASN A 51 -11.21 -32.47 21.68
C ASN A 51 -12.46 -32.91 20.90
N ILE A 52 -12.87 -32.10 19.91
CA ILE A 52 -14.00 -32.44 19.00
C ILE A 52 -13.69 -33.70 18.20
N SER A 53 -12.47 -33.86 17.70
CA SER A 53 -12.05 -35.03 16.93
C SER A 53 -12.09 -36.31 17.72
N ARG A 54 -11.85 -36.22 19.06
CA ARG A 54 -11.96 -37.34 20.00
C ARG A 54 -13.38 -37.60 20.50
N GLY A 55 -14.35 -36.76 20.13
CA GLY A 55 -15.73 -36.86 20.59
C GLY A 55 -15.95 -36.37 22.04
N GLU A 56 -15.02 -35.61 22.59
CA GLU A 56 -15.08 -35.06 23.96
C GLU A 56 -15.91 -33.77 24.01
N GLU A 57 -16.00 -33.04 22.88
CA GLU A 57 -16.76 -31.81 22.73
C GLU A 57 -17.58 -31.81 21.43
N ASP A 58 -18.67 -31.01 21.38
CA ASP A 58 -19.46 -30.80 20.16
C ASP A 58 -18.90 -29.61 19.40
N TRP A 59 -18.83 -29.74 18.08
CA TRP A 59 -18.29 -28.72 17.18
C TRP A 59 -19.18 -27.48 17.05
N LEU A 60 -20.51 -27.63 17.18
CA LEU A 60 -21.47 -26.57 16.90
C LEU A 60 -21.35 -25.39 17.88
N PRO A 61 -21.30 -25.58 19.22
CA PRO A 61 -21.13 -24.48 20.16
C PRO A 61 -19.80 -23.71 19.97
N MET A 62 -18.73 -24.42 19.60
CA MET A 62 -17.44 -23.80 19.30
C MET A 62 -17.53 -22.89 18.07
N LEU A 63 -18.16 -23.38 16.99
CA LEU A 63 -18.32 -22.61 15.77
C LEU A 63 -19.25 -21.41 15.96
N GLU A 64 -20.35 -21.53 16.69
CA GLU A 64 -21.26 -20.42 17.02
C GLU A 64 -20.52 -19.33 17.80
N ARG A 65 -19.82 -19.68 18.86
CA ARG A 65 -19.02 -18.72 19.64
C ARG A 65 -17.96 -18.00 18.80
N PHE A 66 -17.24 -18.77 17.97
CA PHE A 66 -16.22 -18.18 17.07
C PHE A 66 -16.87 -17.22 16.08
N TRP A 67 -17.99 -17.61 15.46
CA TRP A 67 -18.68 -16.80 14.47
C TRP A 67 -19.24 -15.51 15.06
N ASP A 68 -19.91 -15.58 16.19
CA ASP A 68 -20.52 -14.42 16.84
C ASP A 68 -19.47 -13.39 17.23
N ASP A 69 -18.36 -13.82 17.81
CA ASP A 69 -17.24 -12.95 18.17
C ASP A 69 -16.61 -12.30 16.92
N LEU A 70 -16.30 -13.11 15.90
CA LEU A 70 -15.69 -12.63 14.66
C LEU A 70 -16.61 -11.66 13.92
N LYS A 71 -17.89 -12.02 13.80
CA LYS A 71 -18.85 -11.16 13.10
C LYS A 71 -19.02 -9.81 13.78
N LYS A 72 -19.15 -9.80 15.10
CA LYS A 72 -19.23 -8.56 15.88
C LYS A 72 -17.99 -7.68 15.65
N GLN A 73 -16.79 -8.25 15.65
CA GLN A 73 -15.56 -7.54 15.40
C GLN A 73 -15.49 -6.98 13.98
N VAL A 74 -15.93 -7.77 12.98
CA VAL A 74 -15.97 -7.32 11.57
C VAL A 74 -16.95 -6.18 11.38
N ASP A 75 -18.14 -6.26 11.98
CA ASP A 75 -19.15 -5.22 11.90
C ASP A 75 -18.63 -3.92 12.54
N ASP A 76 -18.05 -3.99 13.75
CA ASP A 76 -17.45 -2.85 14.45
C ASP A 76 -16.34 -2.18 13.65
N VAL A 77 -15.40 -2.97 13.12
CA VAL A 77 -14.30 -2.45 12.30
C VAL A 77 -14.81 -1.83 10.99
N SER A 78 -15.86 -2.41 10.39
CA SER A 78 -16.46 -1.90 9.14
C SER A 78 -17.14 -0.54 9.34
N GLU A 79 -17.69 -0.30 10.53
CA GLU A 79 -18.37 0.96 10.87
C GLU A 79 -17.38 2.04 11.33
N ASN A 80 -16.35 1.68 12.08
CA ASN A 80 -15.49 2.63 12.78
C ASN A 80 -14.13 2.89 12.12
N VAL A 81 -13.66 2.01 11.23
CA VAL A 81 -12.34 2.15 10.60
C VAL A 81 -12.46 2.58 9.14
N THR A 82 -11.91 3.74 8.83
CA THR A 82 -11.89 4.27 7.47
C THR A 82 -10.61 3.89 6.74
N ARG A 83 -10.60 4.09 5.42
CA ARG A 83 -9.37 3.89 4.61
C ARG A 83 -8.23 4.82 5.03
N SER A 84 -8.55 6.01 5.54
CA SER A 84 -7.54 6.95 6.03
C SER A 84 -6.83 6.45 7.28
N ASP A 85 -7.52 5.74 8.15
CA ASP A 85 -6.95 5.20 9.40
C ASP A 85 -5.98 4.04 9.12
N VAL A 86 -6.22 3.32 8.02
CA VAL A 86 -5.37 2.21 7.56
C VAL A 86 -4.22 2.69 6.66
N ALA A 87 -4.38 3.85 6.00
CA ALA A 87 -3.40 4.36 5.06
C ALA A 87 -2.07 4.68 5.77
N MET A 88 -1.00 4.01 5.36
CA MET A 88 0.34 4.42 5.77
C MET A 88 0.67 5.75 5.12
N GLU A 89 0.85 6.77 5.95
CA GLU A 89 1.43 8.05 5.56
C GLU A 89 2.73 8.27 6.34
N ARG A 90 3.77 8.67 5.63
CA ARG A 90 5.04 9.06 6.25
C ARG A 90 5.44 10.44 5.73
N PRO A 91 5.53 11.45 6.62
CA PRO A 91 6.05 12.76 6.23
C PRO A 91 7.53 12.63 5.87
N LEU A 92 7.95 13.31 4.82
CA LEU A 92 9.33 13.34 4.33
C LEU A 92 10.01 14.68 4.62
N GLY A 93 9.24 15.76 4.66
CA GLY A 93 9.75 17.10 4.87
C GLY A 93 8.94 18.15 4.13
N ILE A 94 9.58 19.23 3.74
CA ILE A 94 8.97 20.36 3.02
C ILE A 94 9.67 20.54 1.67
N ASP A 95 8.89 20.71 0.61
CA ASP A 95 9.42 21.06 -0.71
C ASP A 95 10.05 22.45 -0.68
N PRO A 96 11.36 22.57 -0.97
CA PRO A 96 12.06 23.85 -0.89
C PRO A 96 11.57 24.90 -1.92
N VAL A 97 10.88 24.46 -2.97
CA VAL A 97 10.38 25.34 -4.03
C VAL A 97 9.02 25.91 -3.69
N SER A 98 8.08 25.10 -3.24
CA SER A 98 6.72 25.52 -2.95
C SER A 98 6.46 25.79 -1.47
N GLY A 99 7.35 25.40 -0.55
CA GLY A 99 7.16 25.49 0.90
C GLY A 99 6.10 24.53 1.44
N ARG A 100 5.62 23.57 0.62
CA ARG A 100 4.50 22.68 0.94
C ARG A 100 5.00 21.34 1.51
N PRO A 101 4.21 20.67 2.37
CA PRO A 101 4.60 19.39 2.94
C PRO A 101 4.71 18.31 1.86
N VAL A 102 5.74 17.45 2.02
CA VAL A 102 5.95 16.27 1.18
C VAL A 102 5.75 15.03 2.04
N SER A 103 4.92 14.13 1.57
CA SER A 103 4.68 12.84 2.23
C SER A 103 4.69 11.69 1.22
N VAL A 104 4.94 10.48 1.71
CA VAL A 104 4.72 9.25 0.95
C VAL A 104 3.54 8.51 1.53
N ARG A 105 2.68 7.99 0.64
CA ARG A 105 1.43 7.31 0.97
C ARG A 105 1.25 6.05 0.13
N TYR A 106 0.42 5.14 0.61
CA TYR A 106 0.00 3.97 -0.16
C TYR A 106 -1.42 4.15 -0.67
N GLY A 107 -1.61 4.10 -1.97
CA GLY A 107 -2.91 4.25 -2.62
C GLY A 107 -3.35 3.02 -3.42
N ARG A 108 -4.46 3.18 -4.14
CA ARG A 108 -5.05 2.10 -4.97
C ARG A 108 -4.08 1.50 -5.99
N PHE A 109 -3.15 2.30 -6.48
CA PHE A 109 -2.18 1.90 -7.53
C PHE A 109 -0.77 1.66 -6.99
N GLY A 110 -0.60 1.57 -5.68
CA GLY A 110 0.68 1.40 -5.00
C GLY A 110 1.15 2.64 -4.27
N ALA A 111 2.41 2.64 -3.86
CA ALA A 111 3.02 3.75 -3.15
C ALA A 111 3.24 4.95 -4.06
N PHE A 112 2.99 6.15 -3.53
CA PHE A 112 3.18 7.42 -4.24
C PHE A 112 3.66 8.51 -3.29
N ALA A 113 4.44 9.46 -3.81
CA ALA A 113 4.78 10.70 -3.13
C ALA A 113 3.72 11.77 -3.42
N GLN A 114 3.47 12.63 -2.44
CA GLN A 114 2.53 13.74 -2.54
C GLN A 114 3.21 15.02 -2.07
N ILE A 115 3.05 16.12 -2.83
CA ILE A 115 3.39 17.48 -2.42
C ILE A 115 2.10 18.23 -2.14
N GLY A 116 1.97 18.77 -0.94
CA GLY A 116 0.81 19.50 -0.47
C GLY A 116 -0.31 18.61 0.06
N THR A 117 -1.34 19.25 0.60
CA THR A 117 -2.51 18.63 1.20
C THR A 117 -3.78 18.98 0.42
N ARG A 118 -4.92 18.43 0.83
CA ARG A 118 -6.23 18.79 0.25
C ARG A 118 -6.69 20.18 0.68
N ASP A 119 -6.15 20.67 1.78
CA ASP A 119 -6.54 21.95 2.41
C ASP A 119 -5.71 23.12 1.87
N ASP A 120 -4.71 22.85 1.02
CA ASP A 120 -3.91 23.88 0.36
C ASP A 120 -4.71 24.54 -0.78
N GLU A 121 -4.46 25.82 -1.04
CA GLU A 121 -5.06 26.56 -2.17
C GLU A 121 -4.76 25.89 -3.53
N GLU A 122 -3.56 25.40 -3.68
CA GLU A 122 -3.16 24.63 -4.89
C GLU A 122 -3.45 23.14 -4.70
N LYS A 123 -3.92 22.51 -5.76
CA LYS A 123 -4.13 21.05 -5.78
C LYS A 123 -2.83 20.30 -5.47
N PRO A 124 -2.91 19.23 -4.66
CA PRO A 124 -1.75 18.40 -4.39
C PRO A 124 -1.19 17.79 -5.68
N LYS A 125 0.13 17.66 -5.74
CA LYS A 125 0.82 16.93 -6.82
C LYS A 125 1.11 15.52 -6.37
N PHE A 126 1.05 14.56 -7.29
CA PHE A 126 1.26 13.14 -7.01
C PHE A 126 2.27 12.54 -7.99
N ALA A 127 3.17 11.70 -7.47
CA ALA A 127 4.12 10.95 -8.27
C ALA A 127 4.24 9.52 -7.74
N SER A 128 4.03 8.51 -8.59
CA SER A 128 4.21 7.10 -8.21
C SER A 128 5.69 6.79 -7.93
N LEU A 129 5.95 5.93 -6.97
CA LEU A 129 7.29 5.41 -6.75
C LEU A 129 7.76 4.58 -7.95
N LYS A 130 9.07 4.57 -8.20
CA LYS A 130 9.68 3.72 -9.22
C LYS A 130 9.62 2.25 -8.80
N PRO A 131 9.60 1.29 -9.74
CA PRO A 131 9.72 -0.13 -9.40
C PRO A 131 10.93 -0.39 -8.52
N GLY A 132 10.74 -1.15 -7.44
CA GLY A 132 11.79 -1.45 -6.45
C GLY A 132 12.04 -0.40 -5.37
N GLN A 133 11.47 0.79 -5.48
CA GLN A 133 11.48 1.78 -4.38
C GLN A 133 10.44 1.40 -3.32
N ARG A 134 10.79 1.57 -2.06
CA ARG A 134 9.93 1.32 -0.90
C ARG A 134 9.61 2.61 -0.17
N MET A 135 8.47 2.65 0.47
CA MET A 135 8.08 3.82 1.27
C MET A 135 9.07 4.10 2.40
N ASP A 136 9.62 3.07 3.03
CA ASP A 136 10.55 3.23 4.17
C ASP A 136 11.89 3.86 3.76
N ASP A 137 12.37 3.55 2.56
CA ASP A 137 13.68 3.98 2.06
C ASP A 137 13.62 5.33 1.30
N LEU A 138 12.39 5.86 1.08
CA LEU A 138 12.21 7.10 0.32
C LEU A 138 12.62 8.31 1.16
N THR A 139 13.65 9.03 0.74
CA THR A 139 14.06 10.32 1.32
C THR A 139 13.33 11.48 0.65
N LEU A 140 13.40 12.69 1.24
CA LEU A 140 12.83 13.89 0.63
C LEU A 140 13.40 14.14 -0.77
N ASP A 141 14.73 14.05 -0.94
CA ASP A 141 15.41 14.29 -2.20
C ASP A 141 14.95 13.32 -3.29
N LEU A 142 14.89 12.02 -2.95
CA LEU A 142 14.38 10.98 -3.86
C LEU A 142 12.91 11.19 -4.22
N ALA A 143 12.10 11.68 -3.27
CA ALA A 143 10.71 12.01 -3.54
C ALA A 143 10.57 13.20 -4.49
N LEU A 144 11.37 14.26 -4.29
CA LEU A 144 11.37 15.44 -5.15
C LEU A 144 11.81 15.11 -6.59
N GLU A 145 12.77 14.16 -6.75
CA GLU A 145 13.14 13.67 -8.07
C GLU A 145 11.97 13.07 -8.85
N LEU A 146 11.02 12.41 -8.18
CA LEU A 146 9.84 11.82 -8.84
C LEU A 146 8.97 12.90 -9.49
N PHE A 147 8.94 14.10 -8.95
CA PHE A 147 8.15 15.22 -9.47
C PHE A 147 8.84 15.99 -10.61
N GLN A 148 10.10 15.65 -10.94
CA GLN A 148 10.75 16.20 -12.13
C GLN A 148 10.16 15.66 -13.43
N LEU A 149 9.36 14.61 -13.35
CA LEU A 149 8.60 14.05 -14.48
C LEU A 149 7.09 14.31 -14.28
N PRO A 150 6.33 14.60 -15.34
CA PRO A 150 6.72 14.62 -16.76
C PRO A 150 7.59 15.84 -17.10
N ARG A 151 8.66 15.63 -17.90
CA ARG A 151 9.54 16.68 -18.36
C ARG A 151 9.38 16.89 -19.87
N THR A 152 9.24 18.13 -20.31
CA THR A 152 9.29 18.48 -21.72
C THR A 152 10.74 18.66 -22.16
N LEU A 153 11.17 17.92 -23.18
CA LEU A 153 12.53 17.94 -23.71
C LEU A 153 12.68 18.93 -24.89
N GLY A 154 11.57 19.34 -25.50
CA GLY A 154 11.53 20.17 -26.68
C GLY A 154 10.27 19.90 -27.50
N ASN A 155 10.24 20.31 -28.77
CA ASN A 155 9.13 20.05 -29.66
C ASN A 155 9.55 19.06 -30.77
N TRP A 156 8.61 18.22 -31.18
CA TRP A 156 8.73 17.36 -32.35
C TRP A 156 8.60 18.18 -33.64
N GLU A 157 8.92 17.59 -34.78
CA GLU A 157 8.87 18.22 -36.09
C GLU A 157 7.49 18.85 -36.42
N ASP A 158 6.40 18.32 -35.85
CA ASP A 158 5.03 18.83 -36.01
C ASP A 158 4.63 19.90 -34.97
N GLY A 159 5.59 20.39 -34.17
CA GLY A 159 5.39 21.43 -33.16
C GLY A 159 4.82 20.93 -31.83
N TYR A 160 4.45 19.63 -31.69
CA TYR A 160 3.98 19.08 -30.44
C TYR A 160 5.14 18.83 -29.44
N PRO A 161 4.93 19.05 -28.13
CA PRO A 161 5.97 18.86 -27.15
C PRO A 161 6.36 17.39 -27.01
N ILE A 162 7.67 17.12 -26.93
CA ILE A 162 8.23 15.84 -26.55
C ILE A 162 8.25 15.78 -25.02
N LYS A 163 7.51 14.86 -24.43
CA LYS A 163 7.42 14.69 -22.97
C LYS A 163 7.96 13.32 -22.55
N VAL A 164 8.81 13.32 -21.53
CA VAL A 164 9.24 12.10 -20.84
C VAL A 164 8.44 11.96 -19.56
N ALA A 165 7.90 10.78 -19.32
CA ALA A 165 7.14 10.48 -18.11
C ALA A 165 7.31 9.02 -17.71
N VAL A 166 6.90 8.68 -16.49
CA VAL A 166 6.77 7.30 -16.03
C VAL A 166 5.29 6.96 -15.97
N GLY A 167 4.89 5.96 -16.74
CA GLY A 167 3.53 5.46 -16.77
C GLY A 167 3.39 4.11 -16.07
N ARG A 168 2.18 3.54 -16.15
CA ARG A 168 1.83 2.25 -15.56
C ARG A 168 2.74 1.09 -16.03
N PHE A 169 3.28 1.19 -17.23
CA PHE A 169 4.13 0.16 -17.85
C PHE A 169 5.63 0.51 -17.84
N GLY A 170 6.01 1.58 -17.15
CA GLY A 170 7.39 2.05 -17.07
C GLY A 170 7.60 3.42 -17.71
N PRO A 171 8.87 3.84 -17.88
CA PRO A 171 9.22 5.09 -18.53
C PRO A 171 8.81 5.11 -20.00
N TYR A 172 8.32 6.25 -20.45
CA TYR A 172 7.93 6.45 -21.87
C TYR A 172 8.21 7.86 -22.32
N VAL A 173 8.35 8.00 -23.65
CA VAL A 173 8.36 9.29 -24.33
C VAL A 173 7.05 9.44 -25.08
N GLN A 174 6.38 10.57 -24.88
CA GLN A 174 5.27 11.02 -25.70
C GLN A 174 5.81 12.03 -26.71
N TYR A 175 5.46 11.86 -28.00
CA TYR A 175 5.83 12.77 -29.07
C TYR A 175 4.70 12.88 -30.10
N GLY A 176 4.68 13.96 -30.86
CA GLY A 176 3.59 14.22 -31.79
C GLY A 176 2.23 14.31 -31.10
N ALA A 177 1.15 14.20 -31.82
CA ALA A 177 -0.21 14.40 -31.32
C ALA A 177 -0.62 13.40 -30.21
N LYS A 178 -0.19 12.14 -30.27
CA LYS A 178 -0.48 11.08 -29.25
C LYS A 178 0.37 9.82 -29.50
N LYS A 179 1.63 9.95 -29.91
CA LYS A 179 2.52 8.81 -30.10
C LYS A 179 3.32 8.56 -28.82
N TYR A 180 3.56 7.29 -28.50
CA TYR A 180 4.27 6.87 -27.30
C TYR A 180 5.33 5.85 -27.68
N ALA A 181 6.52 5.97 -27.10
CA ALA A 181 7.58 4.99 -27.17
C ALA A 181 8.01 4.61 -25.74
N SER A 182 8.15 3.32 -25.45
CA SER A 182 8.77 2.83 -24.22
C SER A 182 10.26 3.11 -24.22
N LEU A 183 10.82 3.45 -23.07
CA LEU A 183 12.24 3.60 -22.81
C LEU A 183 12.81 2.34 -22.18
#